data_9d44071bf6db5e66f5883a87b79773cc
#
_entry.id   9d44071bf6db5e66f5883a87b79773cc
#
_cell.length_a   1.000
_cell.length_b   1.000
_cell.length_c   1.000
_cell.angle_alpha   90.00
_cell.angle_beta   90.00
_cell.angle_gamma   90.00
#
_symmetry.space_group_name_H-M   'P 1'
#
loop_
_entity.id
_entity.type
_entity.pdbx_description
1 polymer ?
#
loop_
_entity_poly.entity_id
_entity_poly.type
_entity_poly.pdbx_seq_one_letter_code
_entity_poly.pdbx_strand_id
1 'polypeptide(L)'
;MININGKRYNTWNTHLQEIFNEKIGKISLDGSFTCPNIDGKVAYGGCIYCSKEGSGEFSGGLKGDSLLEQYEKQKEMTHKKWPKINKYIAYFQAFTNTYAPLENLKEKYEEVLSFENIVGLSIGTRPDCIPDDVLDYLEELNKRTYL
;
A
#
# COMPACT_ATOMS: atom_id res chain seq x y z
N MET A 1 5.04 -30.80 11.80
CA MET A 1 4.32 -29.50 11.87
C MET A 1 5.38 -28.42 11.85
N ILE A 2 5.41 -27.58 10.82
CA ILE A 2 6.43 -26.52 10.68
C ILE A 2 6.15 -25.47 11.76
N ASN A 3 7.11 -25.26 12.64
CA ASN A 3 7.03 -24.23 13.68
C ASN A 3 7.87 -23.03 13.23
N ILE A 4 7.21 -21.98 12.76
CA ILE A 4 7.85 -20.73 12.29
C ILE A 4 7.82 -19.74 13.46
N ASN A 5 8.96 -19.54 14.11
CA ASN A 5 9.09 -18.63 15.27
C ASN A 5 8.03 -18.84 16.35
N GLY A 6 7.76 -20.11 16.71
CA GLY A 6 6.77 -20.48 17.73
C GLY A 6 5.31 -20.43 17.28
N LYS A 7 5.03 -20.17 15.99
CA LYS A 7 3.67 -20.09 15.44
C LYS A 7 3.39 -21.26 14.49
N ARG A 8 2.12 -21.62 14.36
CA ARG A 8 1.66 -22.66 13.44
C ARG A 8 1.54 -22.19 11.98
N TYR A 9 1.75 -20.92 11.73
CA TYR A 9 1.65 -20.27 10.42
C TYR A 9 2.71 -19.19 10.27
N ASN A 10 3.10 -18.89 9.04
CA ASN A 10 3.98 -17.77 8.76
C ASN A 10 3.17 -16.46 8.84
N THR A 11 3.64 -15.52 9.65
CA THR A 11 3.04 -14.18 9.70
C THR A 11 3.79 -13.24 8.77
N TRP A 12 3.09 -12.26 8.22
CA TRP A 12 3.72 -11.22 7.42
C TRP A 12 4.90 -10.55 8.16
N ASN A 13 4.72 -10.26 9.45
CA ASN A 13 5.81 -9.71 10.27
C ASN A 13 7.03 -10.64 10.36
N THR A 14 6.83 -11.97 10.48
CA THR A 14 7.94 -12.93 10.48
C THR A 14 8.65 -12.91 9.13
N HIS A 15 7.90 -12.98 8.04
CA HIS A 15 8.43 -12.92 6.68
C HIS A 15 9.24 -11.63 6.43
N LEU A 16 8.72 -10.46 6.82
CA LEU A 16 9.45 -9.21 6.70
C LEU A 16 10.72 -9.16 7.55
N GLN A 17 10.68 -9.72 8.76
CA GLN A 17 11.89 -9.82 9.60
C GLN A 17 12.96 -10.72 9.00
N GLU A 18 12.58 -11.79 8.29
CA GLU A 18 13.53 -12.65 7.56
C GLU A 18 14.20 -11.91 6.40
N ILE A 19 13.48 -11.02 5.72
CA ILE A 19 14.01 -10.25 4.58
C ILE A 19 14.86 -9.06 5.04
N PHE A 20 14.38 -8.29 6.00
CA PHE A 20 14.97 -7.00 6.37
C PHE A 20 15.81 -7.05 7.66
N ASN A 21 15.87 -8.20 8.36
CA ASN A 21 16.53 -8.39 9.66
C ASN A 21 16.05 -7.46 10.78
N GLU A 22 14.91 -6.80 10.61
CA GLU A 22 14.31 -5.91 11.60
C GLU A 22 12.79 -5.87 11.45
N LYS A 23 12.10 -5.30 12.45
CA LYS A 23 10.67 -5.10 12.39
C LYS A 23 10.34 -3.93 11.46
N ILE A 24 9.50 -4.19 10.47
CA ILE A 24 9.04 -3.21 9.50
C ILE A 24 7.67 -2.67 9.91
N GLY A 25 7.49 -1.36 9.81
CA GLY A 25 6.20 -0.70 9.97
C GLY A 25 5.39 -0.71 8.67
N LYS A 26 4.06 -0.60 8.79
CA LYS A 26 3.18 -0.36 7.66
C LYS A 26 2.63 1.05 7.75
N ILE A 27 2.76 1.82 6.69
CA ILE A 27 2.17 3.15 6.53
C ILE A 27 1.10 3.07 5.45
N SER A 28 -0.15 3.33 5.82
CA SER A 28 -1.28 3.27 4.89
C SER A 28 -1.48 4.63 4.23
N LEU A 29 -1.52 4.65 2.91
CA LEU A 29 -1.66 5.85 2.09
C LEU A 29 -2.90 5.77 1.21
N ASP A 30 -3.55 6.90 1.03
CA ASP A 30 -4.60 7.11 0.03
C ASP A 30 -3.99 7.75 -1.22
N GLY A 31 -3.89 6.99 -2.30
CA GLY A 31 -3.40 7.45 -3.59
C GLY A 31 -4.43 8.27 -4.38
N SER A 32 -5.61 8.54 -3.81
CA SER A 32 -6.73 9.22 -4.49
C SER A 32 -7.18 8.53 -5.78
N PHE A 33 -7.08 7.19 -5.79
CA PHE A 33 -7.61 6.38 -6.89
C PHE A 33 -9.13 6.20 -6.77
N THR A 34 -9.75 5.68 -7.81
CA THR A 34 -11.16 5.30 -7.82
C THR A 34 -11.32 3.79 -8.02
N CYS A 35 -12.53 3.35 -8.30
CA CYS A 35 -12.85 1.94 -8.51
C CYS A 35 -13.88 1.81 -9.63
N PRO A 36 -13.76 0.83 -10.55
CA PRO A 36 -14.74 0.63 -11.62
C PRO A 36 -16.15 0.24 -11.14
N ASN A 37 -16.30 -0.14 -9.88
CA ASN A 37 -17.61 -0.35 -9.25
C ASN A 37 -18.24 0.94 -8.69
N ILE A 38 -17.52 2.06 -8.75
CA ILE A 38 -17.99 3.37 -8.25
C ILE A 38 -18.22 4.34 -9.40
N ASP A 39 -17.31 4.40 -10.36
CA ASP A 39 -17.35 5.36 -11.47
C ASP A 39 -18.28 4.95 -12.63
N GLY A 40 -18.90 3.78 -12.55
CA GLY A 40 -19.88 3.31 -13.52
C GLY A 40 -19.31 2.46 -14.65
N LYS A 41 -18.01 2.18 -14.68
CA LYS A 41 -17.43 1.34 -15.74
C LYS A 41 -17.90 -0.12 -15.63
N VAL A 42 -18.05 -0.65 -14.40
CA VAL A 42 -18.58 -1.98 -14.13
C VAL A 42 -19.91 -1.91 -13.37
N ALA A 43 -19.99 -1.05 -12.35
CA ALA A 43 -21.17 -0.84 -11.52
C ALA A 43 -21.17 0.57 -10.92
N TYR A 44 -22.27 0.92 -10.25
CA TYR A 44 -22.40 2.16 -9.49
C TYR A 44 -22.57 1.88 -7.99
N GLY A 45 -22.17 2.82 -7.14
CA GLY A 45 -22.43 2.79 -5.69
C GLY A 45 -21.44 1.95 -4.88
N GLY A 46 -20.48 1.31 -5.52
CA GLY A 46 -19.46 0.49 -4.84
C GLY A 46 -19.93 -0.91 -4.46
N CYS A 47 -19.05 -1.63 -3.77
CA CYS A 47 -19.35 -2.96 -3.25
C CYS A 47 -20.04 -2.87 -1.88
N ILE A 48 -20.92 -3.83 -1.56
CA ILE A 48 -21.71 -3.85 -0.31
C ILE A 48 -20.85 -3.91 0.96
N TYR A 49 -19.59 -4.32 0.84
CA TYR A 49 -18.61 -4.42 1.93
C TYR A 49 -17.61 -3.25 1.97
N CYS A 50 -17.66 -2.34 0.99
CA CYS A 50 -16.85 -1.13 1.00
C CYS A 50 -17.60 0.03 1.67
N SER A 51 -16.88 0.79 2.48
CA SER A 51 -17.35 2.10 2.94
C SER A 51 -17.35 3.12 1.81
N LYS A 52 -17.84 4.32 2.09
CA LYS A 52 -17.76 5.46 1.16
C LYS A 52 -16.31 5.88 0.88
N GLU A 53 -15.42 5.59 1.80
CA GLU A 53 -13.98 5.83 1.73
C GLU A 53 -13.20 4.68 1.08
N GLY A 54 -13.90 3.74 0.41
CA GLY A 54 -13.28 2.60 -0.27
C GLY A 54 -12.49 1.68 0.64
N SER A 55 -12.90 1.52 1.90
CA SER A 55 -12.19 0.83 2.98
C SER A 55 -10.85 1.51 3.36
N GLY A 56 -10.77 2.80 3.16
CA GLY A 56 -9.60 3.63 3.44
C GLY A 56 -9.71 4.49 4.70
N GLU A 57 -10.62 4.19 5.65
CA GLU A 57 -10.87 4.99 6.86
C GLU A 57 -9.61 5.23 7.72
N PHE A 58 -8.64 4.35 7.62
CA PHE A 58 -7.37 4.43 8.35
C PHE A 58 -6.17 4.67 7.43
N SER A 59 -6.40 4.99 6.16
CA SER A 59 -5.35 5.33 5.21
C SER A 59 -5.15 6.84 5.16
N GLY A 60 -3.89 7.25 5.05
CA GLY A 60 -3.52 8.64 4.83
C GLY A 60 -3.73 9.53 6.03
N GLY A 61 -4.08 10.74 5.72
CA GLY A 61 -4.38 11.83 6.65
C GLY A 61 -5.79 12.36 6.44
N LEU A 62 -5.91 13.67 6.34
CA LEU A 62 -7.16 14.33 5.97
C LEU A 62 -7.34 14.29 4.45
N LYS A 63 -8.59 14.34 4.00
CA LYS A 63 -8.91 14.42 2.58
C LYS A 63 -8.23 15.64 1.94
N GLY A 64 -7.41 15.41 0.94
CA GLY A 64 -6.64 16.44 0.24
C GLY A 64 -5.18 16.59 0.69
N ASP A 65 -4.74 15.84 1.71
CA ASP A 65 -3.32 15.78 2.06
C ASP A 65 -2.50 15.18 0.89
N SER A 66 -1.31 15.72 0.64
CA SER A 66 -0.33 15.10 -0.25
C SER A 66 0.18 13.76 0.29
N LEU A 67 0.75 12.92 -0.57
CA LEU A 67 1.33 11.64 -0.14
C LEU A 67 2.42 11.83 0.92
N LEU A 68 3.21 12.89 0.82
CA LEU A 68 4.23 13.23 1.81
C LEU A 68 3.62 13.62 3.16
N GLU A 69 2.59 14.45 3.19
CA GLU A 69 1.90 14.82 4.43
C GLU A 69 1.25 13.60 5.10
N GLN A 70 0.62 12.73 4.30
CA GLN A 70 0.06 11.47 4.80
C GLN A 70 1.16 10.58 5.41
N TYR A 71 2.30 10.46 4.71
CA TYR A 71 3.45 9.68 5.16
C TYR A 71 3.98 10.18 6.51
N GLU A 72 4.24 11.47 6.64
CA GLU A 72 4.79 12.04 7.88
C GLU A 72 3.83 11.87 9.06
N LYS A 73 2.53 12.10 8.88
CA LYS A 73 1.52 11.88 9.92
C LYS A 73 1.47 10.41 10.37
N GLN A 74 1.44 9.48 9.42
CA GLN A 74 1.40 8.05 9.71
C GLN A 74 2.71 7.54 10.33
N LYS A 75 3.84 8.06 9.91
CA LYS A 75 5.17 7.77 10.48
C LYS A 75 5.22 8.20 11.94
N GLU A 76 4.78 9.41 12.25
CA GLU A 76 4.72 9.93 13.63
C GLU A 76 3.82 9.05 14.52
N MET A 77 2.62 8.70 14.04
CA MET A 77 1.69 7.81 14.76
C MET A 77 2.30 6.42 14.99
N THR A 78 2.95 5.87 13.99
CA THR A 78 3.61 4.56 14.07
C THR A 78 4.77 4.60 15.05
N HIS A 79 5.58 5.65 15.02
CA HIS A 79 6.73 5.83 15.90
C HIS A 79 6.32 6.02 17.36
N LYS A 80 5.23 6.74 17.63
CA LYS A 80 4.65 6.85 18.99
C LYS A 80 4.27 5.49 19.58
N LYS A 81 3.73 4.59 18.75
CA LYS A 81 3.32 3.25 19.17
C LYS A 81 4.48 2.26 19.24
N TRP A 82 5.41 2.37 18.30
CA TRP A 82 6.57 1.48 18.16
C TRP A 82 7.86 2.27 17.88
N PRO A 83 8.49 2.85 18.92
CA PRO A 83 9.66 3.74 18.76
C PRO A 83 10.89 3.12 18.10
N LYS A 84 10.95 1.79 18.04
CA LYS A 84 12.09 1.05 17.47
C LYS A 84 11.93 0.74 15.97
N ILE A 85 10.80 1.12 15.35
CA ILE A 85 10.57 0.91 13.92
C ILE A 85 11.15 2.11 13.16
N ASN A 86 12.08 1.83 12.24
CA ASN A 86 12.73 2.84 11.42
C ASN A 86 12.58 2.62 9.91
N LYS A 87 12.00 1.48 9.49
CA LYS A 87 11.72 1.18 8.09
C LYS A 87 10.26 0.84 7.88
N TYR A 88 9.75 1.19 6.72
CA TYR A 88 8.33 1.10 6.45
C TYR A 88 8.05 0.54 5.06
N ILE A 89 6.95 -0.22 4.95
CA ILE A 89 6.30 -0.52 3.69
C ILE A 89 5.12 0.45 3.54
N ALA A 90 5.10 1.16 2.43
CA ALA A 90 3.98 2.00 2.06
C ALA A 90 2.86 1.13 1.48
N TYR A 91 1.67 1.23 2.04
CA TYR A 91 0.49 0.47 1.65
C TYR A 91 -0.57 1.37 1.04
N PHE A 92 -0.75 1.28 -0.27
CA PHE A 92 -1.87 1.90 -0.96
C PHE A 92 -3.12 1.09 -0.72
N GLN A 93 -4.08 1.63 0.00
CA GLN A 93 -5.28 0.90 0.44
C GLN A 93 -6.49 1.56 -0.09
N ALA A 94 -6.99 2.59 -0.10
CA ALA A 94 -8.31 3.06 -0.55
C ALA A 94 -8.60 2.66 -2.01
N PHE A 95 -9.77 2.13 -2.28
CA PHE A 95 -10.28 1.79 -3.62
C PHE A 95 -9.42 0.76 -4.39
N THR A 96 -9.14 1.03 -5.69
CA THR A 96 -8.41 0.12 -6.58
C THR A 96 -7.14 0.82 -7.08
N ASN A 97 -6.02 0.51 -6.47
CA ASN A 97 -4.82 1.32 -6.59
C ASN A 97 -3.97 1.06 -7.85
N THR A 98 -4.45 0.25 -8.78
CA THR A 98 -3.91 0.12 -10.15
C THR A 98 -4.89 0.66 -11.21
N TYR A 99 -6.02 1.22 -10.78
CA TYR A 99 -7.06 1.74 -11.66
C TYR A 99 -6.83 3.21 -12.00
N ALA A 100 -5.79 3.44 -12.79
CA ALA A 100 -5.42 4.75 -13.34
C ALA A 100 -4.51 4.54 -14.57
N PRO A 101 -4.27 5.57 -15.40
CA PRO A 101 -3.25 5.54 -16.43
C PRO A 101 -1.87 5.20 -15.85
N LEU A 102 -1.06 4.40 -16.57
CA LEU A 102 0.24 3.91 -16.10
C LEU A 102 1.16 5.03 -15.63
N GLU A 103 1.19 6.17 -16.31
CA GLU A 103 2.05 7.31 -15.92
C GLU A 103 1.66 7.88 -14.53
N ASN A 104 0.35 7.92 -14.22
CA ASN A 104 -0.11 8.37 -12.91
C ASN A 104 0.26 7.36 -11.80
N LEU A 105 0.25 6.07 -12.12
CA LEU A 105 0.68 5.02 -11.19
C LEU A 105 2.17 5.15 -10.91
N LYS A 106 2.98 5.29 -11.96
CA LYS A 106 4.43 5.50 -11.86
C LYS A 106 4.76 6.72 -11.01
N GLU A 107 4.16 7.87 -11.32
CA GLU A 107 4.38 9.10 -10.57
C GLU A 107 4.17 8.89 -9.06
N LYS A 108 3.02 8.34 -8.66
CA LYS A 108 2.69 8.13 -7.25
C LYS A 108 3.56 7.09 -6.56
N TYR A 109 3.86 5.99 -7.25
CA TYR A 109 4.67 4.92 -6.65
C TYR A 109 6.12 5.34 -6.51
N GLU A 110 6.70 6.00 -7.53
CA GLU A 110 8.06 6.53 -7.46
C GLU A 110 8.19 7.65 -6.44
N GLU A 111 7.20 8.55 -6.34
CA GLU A 111 7.16 9.57 -5.30
C GLU A 111 7.27 8.92 -3.92
N VAL A 112 6.43 7.94 -3.61
CA VAL A 112 6.42 7.28 -2.30
C VAL A 112 7.71 6.49 -2.05
N LEU A 113 8.26 5.84 -3.07
CA LEU A 113 9.53 5.12 -2.95
C LEU A 113 10.72 6.04 -2.71
N SER A 114 10.60 7.33 -3.05
CA SER A 114 11.61 8.34 -2.76
C SER A 114 11.62 8.82 -1.30
N PHE A 115 10.58 8.52 -0.52
CA PHE A 115 10.50 8.94 0.87
C PHE A 115 11.51 8.19 1.73
N GLU A 116 12.06 8.89 2.71
CA GLU A 116 13.05 8.34 3.62
C GLU A 116 12.52 7.08 4.34
N ASN A 117 13.33 6.02 4.42
CA ASN A 117 13.02 4.78 5.13
C ASN A 117 11.85 3.95 4.54
N ILE A 118 11.33 4.26 3.37
CA ILE A 118 10.46 3.35 2.63
C ILE A 118 11.32 2.26 1.97
N VAL A 119 11.01 1.01 2.27
CA VAL A 119 11.76 -0.17 1.77
C VAL A 119 10.94 -1.02 0.81
N GLY A 120 9.70 -0.67 0.57
CA GLY A 120 8.82 -1.38 -0.35
C GLY A 120 7.42 -0.82 -0.40
N LEU A 121 6.65 -1.36 -1.33
CA LEU A 121 5.23 -1.04 -1.52
C LEU A 121 4.35 -2.26 -1.23
N SER A 122 3.12 -2.00 -0.90
CA SER A 122 2.02 -2.96 -0.91
C SER A 122 0.82 -2.27 -1.55
N ILE A 123 0.21 -2.90 -2.54
CA ILE A 123 -0.81 -2.29 -3.39
C ILE A 123 -2.11 -3.08 -3.29
N GLY A 124 -3.11 -2.49 -2.67
CA GLY A 124 -4.45 -3.06 -2.62
C GLY A 124 -5.17 -2.83 -3.95
N THR A 125 -5.46 -3.91 -4.70
CA THR A 125 -6.07 -3.79 -6.02
C THR A 125 -6.99 -4.96 -6.36
N ARG A 126 -7.55 -4.92 -7.56
CA ARG A 126 -8.41 -5.95 -8.16
C ARG A 126 -7.67 -6.60 -9.34
N PRO A 127 -7.78 -7.93 -9.52
CA PRO A 127 -7.10 -8.62 -10.63
C PRO A 127 -7.56 -8.14 -12.02
N ASP A 128 -8.81 -7.70 -12.15
CA ASP A 128 -9.37 -7.18 -13.40
C ASP A 128 -8.99 -5.71 -13.70
N CYS A 129 -8.18 -5.10 -12.85
CA CYS A 129 -7.67 -3.74 -12.99
C CYS A 129 -6.13 -3.71 -13.11
N ILE A 130 -5.52 -4.76 -13.63
CA ILE A 130 -4.08 -4.85 -13.88
C ILE A 130 -3.88 -5.20 -15.35
N PRO A 131 -3.92 -4.22 -16.27
CA PRO A 131 -3.60 -4.43 -17.69
C PRO A 131 -2.10 -4.76 -17.86
N ASP A 132 -1.74 -5.31 -19.03
CA ASP A 132 -0.41 -5.85 -19.28
C ASP A 132 0.73 -4.82 -19.06
N ASP A 133 0.53 -3.58 -19.48
CA ASP A 133 1.51 -2.50 -19.28
C ASP A 133 1.75 -2.17 -17.79
N VAL A 134 0.70 -2.24 -16.99
CA VAL A 134 0.81 -2.09 -15.52
C VAL A 134 1.51 -3.31 -14.92
N LEU A 135 1.17 -4.51 -15.40
CA LEU A 135 1.81 -5.74 -14.92
C LEU A 135 3.31 -5.76 -15.23
N ASP A 136 3.71 -5.36 -16.43
CA ASP A 136 5.12 -5.23 -16.83
C ASP A 136 5.87 -4.24 -15.92
N TYR A 137 5.25 -3.11 -15.63
CA TYR A 137 5.82 -2.13 -14.72
C TYR A 137 5.96 -2.67 -13.28
N LEU A 138 4.94 -3.37 -12.77
CA LEU A 138 5.02 -3.97 -11.43
C LEU A 138 6.08 -5.07 -11.37
N GLU A 139 6.29 -5.84 -12.45
CA GLU A 139 7.39 -6.81 -12.53
C GLU A 139 8.77 -6.11 -12.47
N GLU A 140 8.94 -5.01 -13.21
CA GLU A 140 10.16 -4.17 -13.14
C GLU A 140 10.36 -3.63 -11.72
N LEU A 141 9.31 -3.09 -11.12
CA LEU A 141 9.33 -2.54 -9.77
C LEU A 141 9.75 -3.61 -8.74
N ASN A 142 9.21 -4.83 -8.84
CA ASN A 142 9.53 -5.95 -7.95
C ASN A 142 10.99 -6.43 -8.06
N LYS A 143 11.70 -6.13 -9.15
CA LYS A 143 13.14 -6.45 -9.30
C LYS A 143 14.04 -5.50 -8.50
N ARG A 144 13.57 -4.32 -8.14
CA ARG A 144 14.36 -3.26 -7.48
C ARG A 144 13.85 -2.82 -6.11
N THR A 145 12.65 -3.24 -5.72
CA THR A 145 12.09 -2.97 -4.39
C THR A 145 11.24 -4.14 -3.93
N TYR A 146 10.90 -4.17 -2.66
CA TYR A 146 9.94 -5.14 -2.14
C TYR A 146 8.52 -4.72 -2.54
N LEU A 147 7.80 -5.62 -3.23
CA LEU A 147 6.42 -5.41 -3.68
C LEU A 147 5.52 -6.54 -3.18
#